data_aaae7eb8c84377c932cc2be95c61fc5c
#
_entry.id   aaae7eb8c84377c932cc2be95c61fc5c
#
_cell.length_a   1.000
_cell.length_b   1.000
_cell.length_c   1.000
_cell.angle_alpha   90.00
_cell.angle_beta   90.00
_cell.angle_gamma   90.00
#
_symmetry.space_group_name_H-M   'P 1'
#
loop_
_entity.id
_entity.type
_entity.pdbx_description
1 polymer ?
#
loop_
_entity_poly.entity_id
_entity_poly.type
_entity_poly.pdbx_seq_one_letter_code
_entity_poly.pdbx_strand_id
1 'polypeptide(L)' 'MTGRPAWIPTDSICEQAREMASRGLTVSQISDCLGISESTLYGKQNEYTEFMDAIKKG' A
#
# COMPACT_ATOMS: atom_id res chain seq x y z
N MET A 1 -18.22 12.99 13.42
CA MET A 1 -17.34 13.37 13.10
C MET A 1 -17.10 13.23 11.83
N THR A 2 -16.55 13.98 11.40
CA THR A 2 -16.31 13.84 10.19
C THR A 2 -15.48 12.80 9.86
N GLY A 3 -15.48 12.40 8.79
CA GLY A 3 -14.72 11.39 8.31
C GLY A 3 -13.28 11.58 8.45
N ARG A 4 -12.53 10.52 8.50
CA ARG A 4 -11.12 10.60 8.45
C ARG A 4 -10.69 11.00 7.10
N PRO A 5 -9.52 11.60 6.95
CA PRO A 5 -8.97 11.86 5.62
C PRO A 5 -8.81 10.56 4.89
N ALA A 6 -8.96 10.59 3.59
CA ALA A 6 -8.75 9.41 2.78
C ALA A 6 -7.29 8.98 2.87
N TRP A 7 -7.06 7.68 2.98
CA TRP A 7 -5.70 7.15 2.97
C TRP A 7 -5.13 7.27 1.57
N ILE A 8 -3.96 7.85 1.45
CA ILE A 8 -3.32 8.05 0.16
C ILE A 8 -1.91 7.50 0.21
N PRO A 9 -1.49 6.71 -0.80
CA PRO A 9 -0.12 6.18 -0.83
C PRO A 9 0.82 7.27 -1.30
N THR A 10 1.45 7.94 -0.35
CA THR A 10 2.44 8.97 -0.66
C THR A 10 3.70 8.31 -1.20
N ASP A 11 4.65 9.12 -1.68
CA ASP A 11 5.92 8.60 -2.16
C ASP A 11 6.61 7.78 -1.09
N SER A 12 6.57 8.25 0.14
CA SER A 12 7.16 7.54 1.26
C SER A 12 6.51 6.17 1.45
N ILE A 13 5.19 6.11 1.36
CA ILE A 13 4.47 4.85 1.50
C ILE A 13 4.78 3.91 0.34
N CYS A 14 4.89 4.44 -0.87
CA CYS A 14 5.25 3.63 -2.02
C CYS A 14 6.64 3.03 -1.85
N GLU A 15 7.58 3.79 -1.32
CA GLU A 15 8.91 3.27 -1.07
C GLU A 15 8.89 2.18 -0.01
N GLN A 16 8.12 2.38 1.05
CA GLN A 16 7.98 1.37 2.08
C GLN A 16 7.38 0.08 1.52
N ALA A 17 6.34 0.23 0.70
CA ALA A 17 5.70 -0.93 0.10
C ALA A 17 6.66 -1.68 -0.81
N ARG A 18 7.45 -0.94 -1.59
CA ARG A 18 8.43 -1.57 -2.47
C ARG A 18 9.46 -2.35 -1.67
N GLU A 19 9.96 -1.75 -0.59
CA GLU A 19 10.94 -2.42 0.24
C GLU A 19 10.37 -3.68 0.88
N MET A 20 9.16 -3.58 1.40
CA MET A 20 8.51 -4.74 2.01
C MET A 20 8.30 -5.86 0.99
N ALA A 21 7.85 -5.51 -0.21
CA ALA A 21 7.63 -6.50 -1.26
C ALA A 21 8.94 -7.14 -1.68
N SER A 22 10.03 -6.37 -1.75
CA SER A 22 11.32 -6.93 -2.13
C SER A 22 11.87 -7.87 -1.07
N ARG A 23 11.40 -7.73 0.17
CA ARG A 23 11.79 -8.64 1.25
C ARG A 23 10.94 -9.90 1.27
N GLY A 24 9.97 -10.00 0.38
CA GLY A 24 9.13 -11.17 0.29
C GLY A 24 7.87 -11.13 1.13
N LEU A 25 7.49 -9.97 1.65
CA LEU A 25 6.26 -9.88 2.42
C LEU A 25 5.05 -10.07 1.51
N THR A 26 4.02 -10.69 2.06
CA THR A 26 2.78 -10.87 1.31
C THR A 26 1.96 -9.58 1.37
N VAL A 27 0.94 -9.49 0.51
CA VAL A 27 0.04 -8.35 0.52
C VAL A 27 -0.59 -8.17 1.90
N SER A 28 -0.96 -9.27 2.53
CA SER A 28 -1.54 -9.22 3.87
C SER A 28 -0.59 -8.57 4.86
N GLN A 29 0.68 -8.96 4.81
CA GLN A 29 1.69 -8.41 5.70
C GLN A 29 1.94 -6.93 5.41
N ILE A 30 1.97 -6.57 4.14
CA ILE A 30 2.18 -5.17 3.76
C ILE A 30 1.02 -4.31 4.25
N SER A 31 -0.22 -4.78 4.08
CA SER A 31 -1.37 -4.01 4.53
C SER A 31 -1.35 -3.82 6.04
N ASP A 32 -0.96 -4.86 6.78
CA ASP A 32 -0.83 -4.74 8.23
C ASP A 32 0.19 -3.68 8.61
N CYS A 33 1.34 -3.69 7.95
CA CYS A 33 2.37 -2.70 8.24
C CYS A 33 1.94 -1.29 7.91
N LEU A 34 1.11 -1.14 6.89
CA LEU A 34 0.61 0.18 6.49
C LEU A 34 -0.61 0.59 7.30
N GLY A 35 -1.18 -0.31 8.09
CA GLY A 35 -2.34 0.00 8.90
C GLY A 35 -3.65 0.06 8.13
N ILE A 36 -3.74 -0.66 7.02
CA ILE A 36 -4.95 -0.69 6.21
C ILE A 36 -5.36 -2.14 5.98
N SER A 37 -6.59 -2.34 5.52
CA SER A 37 -7.04 -3.69 5.22
C SER A 37 -6.57 -4.09 3.83
N GLU A 38 -6.58 -5.39 3.55
CA GLU A 38 -6.22 -5.87 2.22
C GLU A 38 -7.15 -5.31 1.17
N SER A 39 -8.44 -5.22 1.49
CA SER A 39 -9.40 -4.65 0.54
C SER A 39 -9.03 -3.22 0.19
N THR A 40 -8.67 -2.43 1.19
CA THR A 40 -8.25 -1.06 0.96
C THR A 40 -6.99 -1.02 0.11
N LEU A 41 -6.04 -1.91 0.40
CA LEU A 41 -4.80 -1.96 -0.35
C LEU A 41 -5.06 -2.25 -1.82
N TYR A 42 -5.90 -3.24 -2.13
CA TYR A 42 -6.23 -3.55 -3.52
C TYR A 42 -6.94 -2.39 -4.20
N GLY A 43 -7.84 -1.73 -3.48
CA GLY A 43 -8.52 -0.56 -4.03
C GLY A 43 -7.53 0.55 -4.37
N LYS A 44 -6.56 0.78 -3.51
CA LYS A 44 -5.57 1.81 -3.76
C LYS A 44 -4.62 1.43 -4.90
N GLN A 45 -4.32 0.16 -5.06
CA GLN A 45 -3.53 -0.28 -6.20
C GLN A 45 -4.23 0.07 -7.51
N ASN A 46 -5.55 -0.09 -7.55
CA ASN A 46 -6.29 0.25 -8.75
C ASN A 46 -6.34 1.75 -8.99
N GLU A 47 -6.37 2.54 -7.92
CA GLU A 47 -6.42 3.99 -8.04
C GLU A 47 -5.06 4.60 -8.36
N TYR A 48 -4.00 4.06 -7.79
CA TYR A 48 -2.67 4.63 -7.88
C TYR A 48 -1.72 3.63 -8.52
N THR A 49 -1.40 3.85 -9.78
CA THR A 49 -0.53 2.94 -10.53
C THR A 49 0.85 2.82 -9.89
N GLU A 50 1.36 3.93 -9.37
CA GLU A 50 2.68 3.91 -8.73
C GLU A 50 2.71 2.99 -7.53
N PHE A 51 1.63 2.97 -6.76
CA PHE A 51 1.54 2.09 -5.60
C PHE A 51 1.51 0.63 -6.04
N MET A 52 0.72 0.34 -7.08
CA MET A 52 0.67 -1.01 -7.63
C MET A 52 2.04 -1.44 -8.12
N ASP A 53 2.73 -0.57 -8.86
CA ASP A 53 4.06 -0.89 -9.37
C ASP A 53 5.05 -1.14 -8.24
N ALA A 54 4.98 -0.35 -7.18
CA ALA A 54 5.88 -0.52 -6.05
C ALA A 54 5.74 -1.92 -5.45
N ILE A 55 4.50 -2.38 -5.29
CA ILE A 55 4.25 -3.69 -4.70
C ILE A 55 4.64 -4.80 -5.66
N LYS A 56 4.34 -4.65 -6.94
CA LYS A 56 4.61 -5.70 -7.91
C LYS A 56 6.08 -5.81 -8.27
N LYS A 57 6.79 -4.68 -8.31
CA LYS A 57 8.19 -4.70 -8.69
C LYS A 57 9.14 -4.92 -7.51
N GLY A 58 8.63 -4.71 -6.33
CA GLY A 58 9.45 -4.83 -5.12
C GLY A 58 9.78 -6.27 -4.69
#